data_0d0abcf09df0d0ad233c76bfb5420bcc
#
_entry.id   0d0abcf09df0d0ad233c76bfb5420bcc
#
_cell.length_a   1.000
_cell.length_b   1.000
_cell.length_c   1.000
_cell.angle_alpha   90.00
_cell.angle_beta   90.00
_cell.angle_gamma   90.00
#
_symmetry.space_group_name_H-M   'P 1'
#
loop_
_entity.id
_entity.type
_entity.pdbx_description
1 polymer ?
#
loop_
_entity_poly.entity_id
_entity_poly.type
_entity_poly.pdbx_seq_one_letter_code
_entity_poly.pdbx_strand_id
1 'polypeptide(L)'
;MKQWTLYLGIGVLIVGGVVGTYWFLSQEPARVSPGPSEEATGQGPTGQNVEQRPPHDHQGSGPASEPQTTTTPNTLTIAPERLQSIGVRFEEATRRSLARTIRTVGRVEIDERRLARVNIKFEGWIEDLRVSAIGDHVKQHQILFTIYSPDLVATQEEYLLALQGIRELGNSEFPVVAKGAKDLLVATRRRFQLWDITENHIQDLERTGEVLRTLPIHSPITGTVLKMEARAGTHVTPGTELYMIADLSRIWIMADIYEYELPLIELGQQATVTLSYDPQTHLVGTVGFIYPTLDPQTRTAKVRFEVNNPGEKLKPGMYANVELTIPLGRRLAIPRDAVLETGERQMVFIHHGGGTLEWRDAKLGVQAGEWVEVLKGVKEGDHIVTSANFLIDSESQLKSAVRGMAGMKH
;
A
#
# COMPACT_ATOMS: atom_id res chain seq x y z
N MET A 1 59.01 12.85 28.98
CA MET A 1 58.57 11.53 29.50
C MET A 1 57.08 11.48 29.96
N LYS A 2 56.29 12.56 29.94
CA LYS A 2 54.88 12.54 30.38
C LYS A 2 53.82 12.39 29.27
N GLN A 3 54.19 12.41 27.99
CA GLN A 3 53.24 12.26 26.89
C GLN A 3 53.10 10.82 26.34
N TRP A 4 54.05 9.93 26.58
CA TRP A 4 53.99 8.54 26.09
C TRP A 4 53.09 7.63 26.92
N THR A 5 52.86 7.95 28.20
CA THR A 5 51.95 7.18 29.06
C THR A 5 50.48 7.40 28.75
N LEU A 6 50.13 8.53 28.11
CA LEU A 6 48.74 8.83 27.76
C LEU A 6 48.26 8.02 26.51
N TYR A 7 49.19 7.81 25.57
CA TYR A 7 48.84 7.04 24.36
C TYR A 7 48.77 5.53 24.57
N LEU A 8 49.50 5.00 25.57
CA LEU A 8 49.42 3.59 25.93
C LEU A 8 48.11 3.25 26.65
N GLY A 9 47.55 4.17 27.45
CA GLY A 9 46.29 3.99 28.14
C GLY A 9 45.07 4.00 27.18
N ILE A 10 45.09 4.83 26.11
CA ILE A 10 44.02 4.92 25.15
C ILE A 10 44.02 3.70 24.18
N GLY A 11 45.19 3.20 23.83
CA GLY A 11 45.34 2.00 23.00
C GLY A 11 44.76 0.73 23.68
N VAL A 12 44.94 0.55 24.95
CA VAL A 12 44.42 -0.60 25.72
C VAL A 12 42.89 -0.54 25.85
N LEU A 13 42.32 0.66 26.00
CA LEU A 13 40.87 0.83 26.08
C LEU A 13 40.16 0.55 24.74
N ILE A 14 40.75 0.92 23.60
CA ILE A 14 40.20 0.66 22.27
C ILE A 14 40.27 -0.84 21.93
N VAL A 15 41.37 -1.53 22.25
CA VAL A 15 41.50 -2.98 21.98
C VAL A 15 40.58 -3.78 22.92
N GLY A 16 40.40 -3.38 24.17
CA GLY A 16 39.47 -4.00 25.11
C GLY A 16 38.00 -3.86 24.67
N GLY A 17 37.60 -2.69 24.09
CA GLY A 17 36.27 -2.45 23.55
C GLY A 17 35.93 -3.30 22.35
N VAL A 18 36.86 -3.49 21.40
CA VAL A 18 36.65 -4.29 20.17
C VAL A 18 36.57 -5.78 20.50
N VAL A 19 37.35 -6.29 21.44
CA VAL A 19 37.29 -7.71 21.86
C VAL A 19 36.01 -8.00 22.66
N GLY A 20 35.54 -7.07 23.48
CA GLY A 20 34.28 -7.21 24.23
C GLY A 20 33.01 -7.24 23.31
N THR A 21 32.99 -6.39 22.28
CA THR A 21 31.88 -6.39 21.29
C THR A 21 31.87 -7.61 20.41
N TYR A 22 33.05 -8.17 20.06
CA TYR A 22 33.12 -9.41 19.26
C TYR A 22 32.67 -10.64 20.09
N TRP A 23 32.89 -10.66 21.38
CA TRP A 23 32.46 -11.76 22.26
C TRP A 23 30.95 -11.74 22.50
N PHE A 24 30.31 -10.54 22.54
CA PHE A 24 28.87 -10.41 22.73
C PHE A 24 28.07 -10.76 21.46
N LEU A 25 28.63 -10.59 20.25
CA LEU A 25 28.01 -10.92 18.98
C LEU A 25 28.18 -12.40 18.55
N SER A 26 29.03 -13.18 19.24
CA SER A 26 29.27 -14.60 18.92
C SER A 26 28.48 -15.59 19.76
N GLN A 27 27.59 -15.14 20.66
CA GLN A 27 26.67 -16.04 21.37
C GLN A 27 25.45 -16.32 20.50
N GLU A 28 25.45 -17.44 19.82
CA GLU A 28 24.26 -18.02 19.20
C GLU A 28 23.18 -18.31 20.28
N PRO A 29 21.90 -17.99 20.05
CA PRO A 29 20.84 -18.40 20.97
C PRO A 29 20.74 -19.92 20.98
N ALA A 30 20.77 -20.50 22.18
CA ALA A 30 20.62 -21.93 22.43
C ALA A 30 19.39 -22.47 21.72
N ARG A 31 19.59 -23.44 20.81
CA ARG A 31 18.52 -24.22 20.21
C ARG A 31 17.81 -25.01 21.31
N VAL A 32 16.57 -24.70 21.56
CA VAL A 32 15.67 -25.54 22.34
C VAL A 32 15.37 -26.78 21.48
N SER A 33 15.92 -27.93 21.89
CA SER A 33 15.58 -29.23 21.33
C SER A 33 14.17 -29.62 21.76
N PRO A 34 13.30 -30.13 20.89
CA PRO A 34 12.04 -30.74 21.32
C PRO A 34 12.34 -32.06 21.99
N GLY A 35 11.80 -32.25 23.21
CA GLY A 35 11.85 -33.50 23.97
C GLY A 35 11.13 -34.64 23.26
N PRO A 36 11.50 -35.88 23.56
CA PRO A 36 10.96 -37.05 22.87
C PRO A 36 9.52 -37.31 23.27
N SER A 37 8.70 -37.58 22.26
CA SER A 37 7.34 -38.10 22.37
C SER A 37 7.39 -39.53 23.00
N GLU A 38 6.77 -39.72 24.12
CA GLU A 38 6.50 -41.06 24.67
C GLU A 38 5.48 -41.79 23.81
N GLU A 39 5.93 -42.83 23.13
CA GLU A 39 5.11 -43.90 22.59
C GLU A 39 4.57 -44.75 23.75
N ALA A 40 3.28 -44.66 24.00
CA ALA A 40 2.59 -45.61 24.86
C ALA A 40 2.01 -46.74 23.99
N THR A 41 2.76 -47.82 23.91
CA THR A 41 2.28 -49.17 23.54
C THR A 41 1.43 -49.73 24.67
N GLY A 42 0.16 -49.96 24.44
CA GLY A 42 -0.76 -50.69 25.32
C GLY A 42 -1.52 -51.70 24.52
N GLN A 43 -1.08 -52.94 24.64
CA GLN A 43 -1.70 -54.17 24.12
C GLN A 43 -3.09 -54.37 24.72
N GLY A 44 -4.01 -54.91 23.89
CA GLY A 44 -5.31 -55.42 24.31
C GLY A 44 -5.25 -56.68 25.18
N PRO A 45 -6.37 -57.10 25.62
CA PRO A 45 -6.75 -58.45 25.25
C PRO A 45 -8.23 -58.64 24.81
N THR A 46 -8.36 -59.47 23.82
CA THR A 46 -9.38 -60.50 23.47
C THR A 46 -10.46 -60.76 24.49
N GLY A 47 -11.72 -60.92 24.01
CA GLY A 47 -12.53 -61.97 24.43
C GLY A 47 -14.05 -61.78 24.47
N GLN A 48 -14.75 -62.32 23.46
CA GLN A 48 -16.00 -63.08 23.63
C GLN A 48 -17.28 -62.34 24.06
N ASN A 49 -18.39 -62.43 23.50
CA ASN A 49 -19.15 -63.49 22.79
C ASN A 49 -20.58 -62.93 22.57
N VAL A 50 -21.05 -62.99 21.37
CA VAL A 50 -22.34 -63.54 20.91
C VAL A 50 -23.48 -63.59 21.94
N GLU A 51 -24.57 -62.88 21.66
CA GLU A 51 -25.88 -63.43 21.72
C GLU A 51 -26.88 -62.77 20.80
N GLN A 52 -27.27 -63.49 19.79
CA GLN A 52 -28.42 -63.24 18.93
C GLN A 52 -29.68 -63.50 19.72
N ARG A 53 -30.67 -62.58 19.61
CA ARG A 53 -32.10 -63.00 19.81
C ARG A 53 -32.99 -62.27 18.79
N PRO A 54 -34.08 -62.93 18.40
CA PRO A 54 -34.73 -62.75 17.11
C PRO A 54 -35.85 -61.70 17.10
N PRO A 55 -36.46 -61.50 15.93
CA PRO A 55 -37.38 -60.37 15.72
C PRO A 55 -38.75 -60.65 16.25
N HIS A 56 -39.41 -59.72 16.91
CA HIS A 56 -40.84 -59.72 17.16
C HIS A 56 -41.54 -58.76 16.19
N ASP A 57 -42.26 -59.36 15.26
CA ASP A 57 -43.34 -58.76 14.52
C ASP A 57 -44.42 -58.23 15.47
N HIS A 58 -44.74 -56.94 15.33
CA HIS A 58 -46.08 -56.47 15.67
C HIS A 58 -46.54 -55.49 14.59
N GLN A 59 -47.42 -56.00 13.75
CA GLN A 59 -48.36 -55.20 12.95
C GLN A 59 -49.25 -54.40 13.87
N GLY A 60 -49.36 -53.08 13.58
CA GLY A 60 -50.29 -52.19 14.24
C GLY A 60 -50.44 -50.92 13.42
N SER A 61 -51.46 -50.91 12.61
CA SER A 61 -51.91 -49.81 11.74
C SER A 61 -52.27 -48.56 12.50
N GLY A 62 -51.84 -47.39 12.02
CA GLY A 62 -52.37 -46.09 12.35
C GLY A 62 -51.56 -45.01 11.67
N PRO A 63 -52.16 -44.12 10.86
CA PRO A 63 -51.42 -42.99 10.27
C PRO A 63 -51.06 -42.03 11.38
N ALA A 64 -49.77 -41.95 11.71
CA ALA A 64 -49.24 -40.91 12.57
C ALA A 64 -49.40 -39.57 11.82
N SER A 65 -50.29 -38.74 12.34
CA SER A 65 -50.39 -37.34 12.02
C SER A 65 -49.01 -36.71 12.21
N GLU A 66 -48.44 -36.17 11.15
CA GLU A 66 -47.30 -35.25 11.21
C GLU A 66 -47.61 -34.15 12.23
N PRO A 67 -46.70 -33.81 13.14
CA PRO A 67 -46.88 -32.64 13.96
C PRO A 67 -46.84 -31.42 13.01
N GLN A 68 -48.03 -30.88 12.73
CA GLN A 68 -48.15 -29.54 12.22
C GLN A 68 -47.48 -28.62 13.23
N THR A 69 -46.26 -28.19 12.90
CA THR A 69 -45.62 -27.04 13.54
C THR A 69 -46.55 -25.84 13.28
N THR A 70 -47.41 -25.59 14.22
CA THR A 70 -48.15 -24.30 14.33
C THR A 70 -47.12 -23.25 14.55
N THR A 71 -46.66 -22.65 13.44
CA THR A 71 -45.92 -21.40 13.48
C THR A 71 -46.79 -20.37 14.15
N THR A 72 -46.53 -20.09 15.41
CA THR A 72 -47.09 -18.92 16.10
C THR A 72 -46.77 -17.71 15.24
N PRO A 73 -47.74 -16.94 14.80
CA PRO A 73 -47.47 -15.78 13.97
C PRO A 73 -46.59 -14.83 14.79
N ASN A 74 -45.39 -14.52 14.25
CA ASN A 74 -44.42 -13.55 14.79
C ASN A 74 -44.99 -12.11 14.72
N THR A 75 -46.26 -11.96 15.08
CA THR A 75 -46.99 -10.71 14.95
C THR A 75 -47.34 -10.15 16.31
N LEU A 76 -47.12 -8.87 16.46
CA LEU A 76 -47.47 -8.07 17.62
C LEU A 76 -48.45 -6.99 17.18
N THR A 77 -49.59 -6.90 17.83
CA THR A 77 -50.57 -5.79 17.61
C THR A 77 -50.42 -4.76 18.70
N ILE A 78 -50.12 -3.52 18.31
CA ILE A 78 -50.04 -2.34 19.17
C ILE A 78 -51.06 -1.33 18.66
N ALA A 79 -51.82 -0.74 19.56
CA ALA A 79 -52.79 0.28 19.19
C ALA A 79 -52.12 1.44 18.44
N PRO A 80 -52.68 1.94 17.33
CA PRO A 80 -52.09 3.01 16.52
C PRO A 80 -51.74 4.26 17.30
N GLU A 81 -52.56 4.62 18.28
CA GLU A 81 -52.36 5.80 19.16
C GLU A 81 -51.08 5.60 20.00
N ARG A 82 -50.80 4.38 20.42
CA ARG A 82 -49.58 4.06 21.18
C ARG A 82 -48.36 4.06 20.32
N LEU A 83 -48.42 3.56 19.07
CA LEU A 83 -47.32 3.67 18.11
C LEU A 83 -46.94 5.11 17.83
N GLN A 84 -47.97 5.97 17.71
CA GLN A 84 -47.78 7.41 17.52
C GLN A 84 -47.17 8.07 18.77
N SER A 85 -47.64 7.71 19.96
CA SER A 85 -47.12 8.27 21.23
C SER A 85 -45.67 7.93 21.52
N ILE A 86 -45.19 6.77 21.09
CA ILE A 86 -43.79 6.36 21.22
C ILE A 86 -42.93 6.79 20.04
N GLY A 87 -43.50 7.51 19.06
CA GLY A 87 -42.75 8.12 17.95
C GLY A 87 -42.25 7.14 16.92
N VAL A 88 -42.99 6.06 16.67
CA VAL A 88 -42.61 5.06 15.64
C VAL A 88 -42.67 5.70 14.26
N ARG A 89 -41.59 5.52 13.50
CA ARG A 89 -41.47 5.90 12.08
C ARG A 89 -41.34 4.66 11.23
N PHE A 90 -41.83 4.76 10.02
CA PHE A 90 -41.78 3.69 9.03
C PHE A 90 -41.08 4.20 7.79
N GLU A 91 -40.30 3.33 7.15
CA GLU A 91 -39.71 3.59 5.85
C GLU A 91 -39.87 2.37 4.96
N GLU A 92 -40.07 2.59 3.67
CA GLU A 92 -40.31 1.55 2.70
C GLU A 92 -38.94 0.93 2.28
N ALA A 93 -38.86 -0.39 2.27
CA ALA A 93 -37.74 -1.13 1.73
C ALA A 93 -37.71 -0.97 0.21
N THR A 94 -36.72 -0.29 -0.32
CA THR A 94 -36.62 0.03 -1.74
C THR A 94 -35.28 -0.38 -2.33
N ARG A 95 -35.25 -0.64 -3.65
CA ARG A 95 -33.99 -0.82 -4.36
C ARG A 95 -33.37 0.54 -4.68
N ARG A 96 -32.19 0.76 -4.13
CA ARG A 96 -31.42 2.00 -4.35
C ARG A 96 -29.98 1.69 -4.73
N SER A 97 -29.33 2.62 -5.41
CA SER A 97 -27.91 2.53 -5.70
C SER A 97 -27.13 2.71 -4.40
N LEU A 98 -26.47 1.66 -3.97
CA LEU A 98 -25.58 1.70 -2.81
C LEU A 98 -24.15 1.93 -3.28
N ALA A 99 -23.39 2.67 -2.50
CA ALA A 99 -21.96 2.84 -2.68
C ALA A 99 -21.26 2.71 -1.32
N ARG A 100 -20.20 1.95 -1.28
CA ARG A 100 -19.34 1.85 -0.11
C ARG A 100 -18.20 2.83 -0.27
N THR A 101 -17.97 3.63 0.77
CA THR A 101 -16.85 4.56 0.81
C THR A 101 -15.78 4.02 1.75
N ILE A 102 -14.58 3.81 1.21
CA ILE A 102 -13.38 3.47 1.96
C ILE A 102 -12.62 4.77 2.17
N ARG A 103 -12.30 5.09 3.43
CA ARG A 103 -11.53 6.26 3.83
C ARG A 103 -10.25 5.82 4.49
N THR A 104 -9.13 6.33 3.99
CA THR A 104 -7.81 6.06 4.53
C THR A 104 -6.92 7.28 4.45
N VAL A 105 -5.78 7.23 5.11
CA VAL A 105 -4.74 8.24 5.03
C VAL A 105 -3.57 7.64 4.27
N GLY A 106 -3.09 8.37 3.26
CA GLY A 106 -1.92 7.98 2.49
C GLY A 106 -0.77 8.98 2.68
N ARG A 107 0.45 8.49 2.57
CA ARG A 107 1.66 9.29 2.54
C ARG A 107 2.02 9.62 1.09
N VAL A 108 2.35 10.88 0.86
CA VAL A 108 2.84 11.36 -0.44
C VAL A 108 4.27 10.91 -0.64
N GLU A 109 4.54 10.21 -1.73
CA GLU A 109 5.84 9.71 -2.12
C GLU A 109 6.18 10.11 -3.56
N ILE A 110 7.47 10.12 -3.88
CA ILE A 110 7.97 10.45 -5.21
C ILE A 110 7.62 9.30 -6.16
N ASP A 111 7.23 9.60 -7.39
CA ASP A 111 7.22 8.60 -8.46
C ASP A 111 8.67 8.24 -8.81
N GLU A 112 9.14 7.09 -8.35
CA GLU A 112 10.52 6.62 -8.56
C GLU A 112 10.89 6.51 -10.03
N ARG A 113 9.91 6.35 -10.92
CA ARG A 113 10.13 6.32 -12.39
C ARG A 113 10.51 7.69 -12.94
N ARG A 114 10.27 8.75 -12.16
CA ARG A 114 10.52 10.16 -12.49
C ARG A 114 11.62 10.79 -11.62
N LEU A 115 12.42 9.92 -11.00
CA LEU A 115 13.57 10.28 -10.20
C LEU A 115 14.84 10.05 -10.99
N ALA A 116 15.72 11.02 -11.03
CA ALA A 116 17.05 10.90 -11.59
C ALA A 116 18.12 11.18 -10.52
N ARG A 117 19.13 10.33 -10.51
CA ARG A 117 20.33 10.52 -9.69
C ARG A 117 21.48 10.91 -10.61
N VAL A 118 22.13 12.02 -10.28
CA VAL A 118 23.29 12.50 -11.02
C VAL A 118 24.54 12.07 -10.26
N ASN A 119 25.28 11.17 -10.86
CA ASN A 119 26.57 10.70 -10.41
C ASN A 119 27.57 10.79 -11.56
N ILE A 120 28.85 10.81 -11.25
CA ILE A 120 29.92 10.78 -12.24
C ILE A 120 30.59 9.41 -12.28
N LYS A 121 31.18 9.06 -13.43
CA LYS A 121 31.85 7.78 -13.68
C LYS A 121 33.37 7.86 -13.71
N PHE A 122 33.92 9.05 -13.47
CA PHE A 122 35.35 9.34 -13.39
C PHE A 122 35.62 10.23 -12.18
N GLU A 123 36.87 10.33 -11.76
CA GLU A 123 37.23 11.19 -10.63
C GLU A 123 37.58 12.62 -11.09
N GLY A 124 37.40 13.58 -10.17
CA GLY A 124 37.72 14.98 -10.47
C GLY A 124 37.32 15.93 -9.36
N TRP A 125 37.51 17.23 -9.62
CA TRP A 125 37.17 18.32 -8.74
C TRP A 125 36.00 19.13 -9.31
N ILE A 126 34.99 19.39 -8.50
CA ILE A 126 33.90 20.30 -8.86
C ILE A 126 34.47 21.74 -8.84
N GLU A 127 34.43 22.42 -9.96
CA GLU A 127 34.95 23.82 -10.04
C GLU A 127 33.85 24.85 -9.85
N ASP A 128 32.79 24.78 -10.62
CA ASP A 128 31.72 25.80 -10.60
C ASP A 128 30.35 25.12 -10.43
N LEU A 129 29.51 25.65 -9.54
CA LEU A 129 28.15 25.19 -9.30
C LEU A 129 27.17 26.19 -9.91
N ARG A 130 26.36 25.73 -10.86
CA ARG A 130 25.27 26.53 -11.47
C ARG A 130 23.95 26.34 -10.74
N VAL A 131 23.76 25.16 -10.13
CA VAL A 131 22.62 24.84 -9.29
C VAL A 131 23.17 24.55 -7.91
N SER A 132 22.83 25.40 -6.94
CA SER A 132 23.51 25.42 -5.65
C SER A 132 22.61 25.24 -4.44
N ALA A 133 21.30 25.02 -4.66
CA ALA A 133 20.35 24.84 -3.56
C ALA A 133 19.41 23.66 -3.77
N ILE A 134 19.06 22.99 -2.65
CA ILE A 134 17.94 22.06 -2.60
C ILE A 134 16.66 22.87 -2.77
N GLY A 135 15.75 22.39 -3.63
CA GLY A 135 14.52 23.07 -4.00
C GLY A 135 14.63 23.86 -5.32
N ASP A 136 15.84 24.03 -5.87
CA ASP A 136 16.00 24.63 -7.19
C ASP A 136 15.27 23.81 -8.26
N HIS A 137 14.56 24.50 -9.15
CA HIS A 137 13.94 23.88 -10.31
C HIS A 137 14.91 23.90 -11.49
N VAL A 138 15.14 22.74 -12.10
CA VAL A 138 16.07 22.58 -13.21
C VAL A 138 15.35 22.06 -14.44
N LYS A 139 15.82 22.46 -15.61
CA LYS A 139 15.34 21.93 -16.89
C LYS A 139 16.24 20.78 -17.35
N GLN A 140 15.70 19.89 -18.13
CA GLN A 140 16.49 18.87 -18.82
C GLN A 140 17.59 19.55 -19.66
N HIS A 141 18.82 19.01 -19.62
CA HIS A 141 20.02 19.55 -20.23
C HIS A 141 20.54 20.88 -19.68
N GLN A 142 19.97 21.38 -18.57
CA GLN A 142 20.56 22.52 -17.85
C GLN A 142 21.86 22.08 -17.17
N ILE A 143 22.89 22.93 -17.24
CA ILE A 143 24.17 22.70 -16.55
C ILE A 143 23.95 22.80 -15.05
N LEU A 144 24.33 21.74 -14.33
CA LEU A 144 24.30 21.68 -12.86
C LEU A 144 25.59 22.20 -12.26
N PHE A 145 26.69 21.70 -12.77
CA PHE A 145 28.05 22.07 -12.33
C PHE A 145 29.07 21.75 -13.43
N THR A 146 30.30 22.22 -13.24
CA THR A 146 31.47 21.87 -14.07
C THR A 146 32.45 21.05 -13.24
N ILE A 147 33.11 20.07 -13.87
CA ILE A 147 34.10 19.21 -13.23
C ILE A 147 35.41 19.25 -14.00
N TYR A 148 36.50 19.41 -13.26
CA TYR A 148 37.86 19.23 -13.75
C TYR A 148 38.34 17.81 -13.43
N SER A 149 38.86 17.10 -14.41
CA SER A 149 39.45 15.78 -14.24
C SER A 149 40.74 15.68 -15.04
N PRO A 150 41.89 15.42 -14.38
CA PRO A 150 43.14 15.19 -15.08
C PRO A 150 43.07 14.01 -16.06
N ASP A 151 42.38 12.93 -15.68
CA ASP A 151 42.20 11.74 -16.51
C ASP A 151 41.38 12.04 -17.77
N LEU A 152 40.38 12.89 -17.64
CA LEU A 152 39.61 13.32 -18.81
C LEU A 152 40.44 14.18 -19.75
N VAL A 153 41.24 15.11 -19.21
CA VAL A 153 42.15 15.93 -20.01
C VAL A 153 43.16 15.03 -20.75
N ALA A 154 43.86 14.14 -20.04
CA ALA A 154 44.82 13.21 -20.64
C ALA A 154 44.16 12.32 -21.71
N THR A 155 42.95 11.85 -21.48
CA THR A 155 42.23 11.01 -22.46
C THR A 155 41.84 11.80 -23.72
N GLN A 156 41.48 13.10 -23.58
CA GLN A 156 41.24 13.96 -24.73
C GLN A 156 42.51 14.20 -25.56
N GLU A 157 43.63 14.42 -24.88
CA GLU A 157 44.95 14.55 -25.56
C GLU A 157 45.34 13.26 -26.30
N GLU A 158 45.20 12.10 -25.64
CA GLU A 158 45.41 10.77 -26.27
C GLU A 158 44.51 10.58 -27.51
N TYR A 159 43.26 10.99 -27.43
CA TYR A 159 42.28 10.90 -28.52
C TYR A 159 42.70 11.75 -29.72
N LEU A 160 43.10 13.02 -29.48
CA LEU A 160 43.56 13.94 -30.52
C LEU A 160 44.86 13.46 -31.19
N LEU A 161 45.81 12.92 -30.39
CA LEU A 161 47.04 12.31 -30.92
C LEU A 161 46.74 11.11 -31.82
N ALA A 162 45.81 10.23 -31.41
CA ALA A 162 45.39 9.09 -32.22
C ALA A 162 44.73 9.54 -33.54
N LEU A 163 43.91 10.59 -33.48
CA LEU A 163 43.23 11.21 -34.62
C LEU A 163 44.23 11.80 -35.62
N GLN A 164 45.22 12.53 -35.10
CA GLN A 164 46.34 13.04 -35.89
C GLN A 164 47.16 11.94 -36.54
N GLY A 165 47.50 10.89 -35.76
CA GLY A 165 48.20 9.72 -36.27
C GLY A 165 47.48 9.02 -37.44
N ILE A 166 46.15 8.93 -37.37
CA ILE A 166 45.34 8.40 -38.47
C ILE A 166 45.41 9.31 -39.72
N ARG A 167 45.30 10.64 -39.52
CA ARG A 167 45.33 11.61 -40.62
C ARG A 167 46.70 11.60 -41.36
N GLU A 168 47.80 11.48 -40.62
CA GLU A 168 49.15 11.53 -41.16
C GLU A 168 49.61 10.17 -41.68
N LEU A 169 49.29 9.09 -41.00
CA LEU A 169 49.79 7.74 -41.24
C LEU A 169 48.76 6.78 -41.84
N GLY A 170 47.52 7.21 -42.04
CA GLY A 170 46.46 6.36 -42.58
C GLY A 170 46.73 5.79 -43.97
N ASN A 171 47.57 6.47 -44.76
CA ASN A 171 48.04 6.04 -46.08
C ASN A 171 49.54 5.61 -46.05
N SER A 172 50.12 5.34 -44.87
CA SER A 172 51.50 4.92 -44.70
C SER A 172 51.77 3.56 -45.29
N GLU A 173 52.99 3.38 -45.85
CA GLU A 173 53.49 2.09 -46.27
C GLU A 173 53.69 1.10 -45.10
N PHE A 174 53.52 1.53 -43.86
CA PHE A 174 53.63 0.72 -42.65
C PHE A 174 52.24 0.41 -42.02
N PRO A 175 51.56 -0.67 -42.44
CA PRO A 175 50.19 -0.99 -41.98
C PRO A 175 50.07 -1.17 -40.47
N VAL A 176 51.14 -1.60 -39.80
CA VAL A 176 51.18 -1.81 -38.32
C VAL A 176 51.01 -0.51 -37.54
N VAL A 177 51.65 0.58 -38.01
CA VAL A 177 51.58 1.90 -37.33
C VAL A 177 50.18 2.52 -37.50
N ALA A 178 49.64 2.44 -38.71
CA ALA A 178 48.27 2.90 -38.99
C ALA A 178 47.23 2.13 -38.17
N LYS A 179 47.41 0.82 -37.99
CA LYS A 179 46.59 -0.03 -37.17
C LYS A 179 46.65 0.38 -35.68
N GLY A 180 47.88 0.62 -35.17
CA GLY A 180 48.03 1.05 -33.75
C GLY A 180 47.32 2.37 -33.43
N ALA A 181 47.42 3.38 -34.33
CA ALA A 181 46.67 4.64 -34.16
C ALA A 181 45.16 4.43 -34.19
N LYS A 182 44.66 3.54 -35.06
CA LYS A 182 43.25 3.21 -35.14
C LYS A 182 42.75 2.48 -33.90
N ASP A 183 43.52 1.53 -33.38
CA ASP A 183 43.19 0.77 -32.18
C ASP A 183 43.16 1.71 -30.95
N LEU A 184 44.11 2.67 -30.87
CA LEU A 184 44.11 3.70 -29.80
C LEU A 184 42.91 4.63 -29.88
N LEU A 185 42.53 5.07 -31.08
CA LEU A 185 41.34 5.91 -31.26
C LEU A 185 40.06 5.19 -30.78
N VAL A 186 39.92 3.93 -31.14
CA VAL A 186 38.79 3.10 -30.72
C VAL A 186 38.75 2.92 -29.19
N ALA A 187 39.92 2.68 -28.58
CA ALA A 187 40.03 2.50 -27.15
C ALA A 187 39.71 3.74 -26.37
N THR A 188 40.21 4.94 -26.76
CA THR A 188 39.97 6.21 -26.13
C THR A 188 38.48 6.64 -26.30
N ARG A 189 37.91 6.45 -27.49
CA ARG A 189 36.49 6.70 -27.74
C ARG A 189 35.59 5.83 -26.85
N ARG A 190 35.94 4.55 -26.68
CA ARG A 190 35.25 3.63 -25.77
C ARG A 190 35.34 4.12 -24.32
N ARG A 191 36.48 4.68 -23.89
CA ARG A 191 36.66 5.27 -22.55
C ARG A 191 35.72 6.45 -22.34
N PHE A 192 35.55 7.36 -23.30
CA PHE A 192 34.60 8.42 -23.27
C PHE A 192 33.15 7.92 -23.11
N GLN A 193 32.77 6.88 -23.87
CA GLN A 193 31.46 6.25 -23.74
C GLN A 193 31.21 5.66 -22.35
N LEU A 194 32.24 5.01 -21.76
CA LEU A 194 32.14 4.47 -20.39
C LEU A 194 31.98 5.58 -19.33
N TRP A 195 32.46 6.79 -19.61
CA TRP A 195 32.33 7.97 -18.75
C TRP A 195 31.08 8.80 -19.04
N ASP A 196 30.18 8.34 -19.92
CA ASP A 196 28.99 9.06 -20.38
C ASP A 196 29.30 10.42 -21.02
N ILE A 197 30.49 10.57 -21.61
CA ILE A 197 30.81 11.75 -22.41
C ILE A 197 29.92 11.72 -23.67
N THR A 198 29.18 12.80 -23.87
CA THR A 198 28.21 12.86 -24.97
C THR A 198 28.90 12.90 -26.33
N GLU A 199 28.26 12.33 -27.33
CA GLU A 199 28.76 12.34 -28.71
C GLU A 199 29.03 13.77 -29.23
N ASN A 200 28.22 14.73 -28.80
CA ASN A 200 28.43 16.16 -29.16
C ASN A 200 29.79 16.67 -28.66
N HIS A 201 30.17 16.33 -27.42
CA HIS A 201 31.50 16.70 -26.89
C HIS A 201 32.64 16.06 -27.65
N ILE A 202 32.48 14.80 -28.07
CA ILE A 202 33.49 14.11 -28.88
C ILE A 202 33.63 14.76 -30.27
N GLN A 203 32.49 15.09 -30.90
CA GLN A 203 32.49 15.78 -32.21
C GLN A 203 33.06 17.19 -32.11
N ASP A 204 32.77 17.91 -31.04
CA ASP A 204 33.36 19.22 -30.80
C ASP A 204 34.89 19.12 -30.62
N LEU A 205 35.36 18.16 -29.86
CA LEU A 205 36.80 17.88 -29.70
C LEU A 205 37.46 17.54 -31.05
N GLU A 206 36.82 16.70 -31.89
CA GLU A 206 37.29 16.36 -33.23
C GLU A 206 37.37 17.56 -34.17
N ARG A 207 36.40 18.45 -34.08
CA ARG A 207 36.25 19.65 -34.93
C ARG A 207 37.21 20.77 -34.54
N THR A 208 37.29 21.06 -33.21
CA THR A 208 38.08 22.20 -32.71
C THR A 208 39.55 21.82 -32.48
N GLY A 209 39.81 20.59 -32.09
CA GLY A 209 41.13 20.14 -31.64
C GLY A 209 41.53 20.71 -30.28
N GLU A 210 40.59 21.33 -29.57
CA GLU A 210 40.83 22.00 -28.27
C GLU A 210 40.39 21.08 -27.12
N VAL A 211 41.29 20.82 -26.19
CA VAL A 211 41.04 20.05 -24.99
C VAL A 211 40.24 20.89 -24.01
N LEU A 212 39.11 20.40 -23.61
CA LEU A 212 38.30 21.02 -22.56
C LEU A 212 38.88 20.67 -21.20
N ARG A 213 39.34 21.68 -20.46
CA ARG A 213 39.82 21.51 -19.09
C ARG A 213 38.71 21.06 -18.15
N THR A 214 37.52 21.64 -18.29
CA THR A 214 36.36 21.38 -17.45
C THR A 214 35.20 20.87 -18.29
N LEU A 215 34.50 19.87 -17.80
CA LEU A 215 33.34 19.30 -18.45
C LEU A 215 32.05 19.77 -17.74
N PRO A 216 31.05 20.31 -18.46
CA PRO A 216 29.76 20.62 -17.89
C PRO A 216 28.93 19.35 -17.71
N ILE A 217 28.39 19.16 -16.51
CA ILE A 217 27.46 18.08 -16.18
C ILE A 217 26.04 18.63 -16.19
N HIS A 218 25.16 17.96 -16.92
CA HIS A 218 23.81 18.39 -17.21
C HIS A 218 22.76 17.60 -16.44
N SER A 219 21.61 18.22 -16.21
CA SER A 219 20.45 17.52 -15.67
C SER A 219 19.87 16.54 -16.70
N PRO A 220 19.64 15.27 -16.34
CA PRO A 220 19.02 14.30 -17.22
C PRO A 220 17.51 14.52 -17.40
N ILE A 221 16.86 15.21 -16.46
CA ILE A 221 15.41 15.46 -16.46
C ILE A 221 15.10 16.91 -16.07
N THR A 222 13.88 17.33 -16.38
CA THR A 222 13.30 18.54 -15.78
C THR A 222 12.68 18.16 -14.45
N GLY A 223 12.94 18.94 -13.39
CA GLY A 223 12.40 18.66 -12.06
C GLY A 223 13.01 19.53 -10.97
N THR A 224 12.72 19.17 -9.74
CA THR A 224 13.18 19.87 -8.54
C THR A 224 14.31 19.08 -7.87
N VAL A 225 15.36 19.78 -7.44
CA VAL A 225 16.48 19.20 -6.69
C VAL A 225 16.02 18.84 -5.29
N LEU A 226 16.03 17.56 -4.97
CA LEU A 226 15.63 17.05 -3.66
C LEU A 226 16.80 16.80 -2.72
N LYS A 227 17.97 16.47 -3.28
CA LYS A 227 19.21 16.25 -2.54
C LYS A 227 20.37 16.78 -3.35
N MET A 228 21.34 17.39 -2.69
CA MET A 228 22.56 17.93 -3.28
C MET A 228 23.74 17.71 -2.35
N GLU A 229 24.72 16.95 -2.81
CA GLU A 229 26.00 16.71 -2.14
C GLU A 229 27.16 17.43 -2.85
N ALA A 230 26.92 17.94 -4.06
CA ALA A 230 27.92 18.70 -4.82
C ALA A 230 28.32 19.98 -4.11
N ARG A 231 29.63 20.23 -3.99
CA ARG A 231 30.20 21.45 -3.44
C ARG A 231 31.40 21.90 -4.26
N ALA A 232 31.52 23.20 -4.55
CA ALA A 232 32.68 23.75 -5.27
C ALA A 232 33.97 23.42 -4.50
N GLY A 233 35.02 23.06 -5.24
CA GLY A 233 36.33 22.67 -4.72
C GLY A 233 36.43 21.25 -4.13
N THR A 234 35.35 20.49 -4.08
CA THR A 234 35.36 19.11 -3.55
C THR A 234 35.86 18.14 -4.61
N HIS A 235 36.75 17.24 -4.20
CA HIS A 235 37.13 16.05 -4.98
C HIS A 235 36.02 15.01 -4.90
N VAL A 236 35.66 14.46 -6.05
CA VAL A 236 34.59 13.44 -6.17
C VAL A 236 35.10 12.22 -6.91
N THR A 237 34.62 11.06 -6.49
CA THR A 237 35.00 9.75 -7.04
C THR A 237 33.82 9.11 -7.78
N PRO A 238 34.10 8.13 -8.66
CA PRO A 238 33.05 7.41 -9.39
C PRO A 238 31.99 6.81 -8.45
N GLY A 239 30.72 6.99 -8.82
CA GLY A 239 29.57 6.48 -8.04
C GLY A 239 29.07 7.42 -6.93
N THR A 240 29.77 8.53 -6.63
CA THR A 240 29.28 9.54 -5.71
C THR A 240 27.99 10.16 -6.25
N GLU A 241 26.88 10.08 -5.47
CA GLU A 241 25.61 10.73 -5.81
C GLU A 241 25.73 12.24 -5.50
N LEU A 242 25.68 13.05 -6.53
CA LEU A 242 25.86 14.49 -6.40
C LEU A 242 24.55 15.25 -6.34
N TYR A 243 23.56 14.82 -7.12
CA TYR A 243 22.20 15.37 -7.10
C TYR A 243 21.17 14.27 -7.17
N MET A 244 20.04 14.50 -6.53
CA MET A 244 18.80 13.76 -6.71
C MET A 244 17.74 14.74 -7.19
N ILE A 245 17.24 14.54 -8.41
CA ILE A 245 16.28 15.42 -9.07
C ILE A 245 15.02 14.63 -9.36
N ALA A 246 13.85 15.17 -9.01
CA ALA A 246 12.58 14.53 -9.27
C ALA A 246 11.60 15.46 -9.99
N ASP A 247 10.88 14.91 -10.93
CA ASP A 247 9.72 15.55 -11.53
C ASP A 247 8.50 15.34 -10.61
N LEU A 248 8.11 16.37 -9.89
CA LEU A 248 7.02 16.35 -8.91
C LEU A 248 5.64 16.64 -9.53
N SER A 249 5.54 16.81 -10.86
CA SER A 249 4.26 17.03 -11.55
C SER A 249 3.30 15.85 -11.43
N ARG A 250 3.83 14.66 -11.15
CA ARG A 250 3.13 13.43 -10.78
C ARG A 250 3.77 12.85 -9.54
N ILE A 251 2.92 12.39 -8.64
CA ILE A 251 3.36 11.80 -7.37
C ILE A 251 2.56 10.54 -7.06
N TRP A 252 3.06 9.77 -6.14
CA TRP A 252 2.36 8.64 -5.56
C TRP A 252 1.80 8.99 -4.20
N ILE A 253 0.66 8.40 -3.88
CA ILE A 253 0.15 8.35 -2.52
C ILE A 253 0.09 6.90 -2.11
N MET A 254 0.86 6.54 -1.10
CA MET A 254 0.90 5.21 -0.52
C MET A 254 -0.07 5.18 0.66
N ALA A 255 -1.15 4.43 0.51
CA ALA A 255 -2.16 4.30 1.55
C ALA A 255 -2.28 2.85 2.03
N ASP A 256 -2.56 2.68 3.31
CA ASP A 256 -2.76 1.38 3.92
C ASP A 256 -4.26 1.04 3.93
N ILE A 257 -4.62 -0.09 3.33
CA ILE A 257 -6.00 -0.57 3.19
C ILE A 257 -6.14 -1.88 3.96
N TYR A 258 -7.20 -2.03 4.73
CA TYR A 258 -7.47 -3.24 5.49
C TYR A 258 -7.73 -4.46 4.60
N GLU A 259 -7.27 -5.64 5.05
CA GLU A 259 -7.41 -6.92 4.35
C GLU A 259 -8.85 -7.19 3.89
N TYR A 260 -9.85 -6.90 4.74
CA TYR A 260 -11.27 -7.14 4.42
C TYR A 260 -11.84 -6.16 3.38
N GLU A 261 -11.14 -5.07 3.05
CA GLU A 261 -11.53 -4.09 2.03
C GLU A 261 -10.84 -4.35 0.69
N LEU A 262 -9.71 -5.06 0.66
CA LEU A 262 -8.94 -5.32 -0.55
C LEU A 262 -9.74 -5.95 -1.69
N PRO A 263 -10.65 -6.91 -1.44
CA PRO A 263 -11.45 -7.51 -2.51
C PRO A 263 -12.35 -6.52 -3.26
N LEU A 264 -12.53 -5.31 -2.72
CA LEU A 264 -13.35 -4.25 -3.31
C LEU A 264 -12.53 -3.27 -4.15
N ILE A 265 -11.19 -3.38 -4.13
CA ILE A 265 -10.30 -2.44 -4.80
C ILE A 265 -9.75 -3.06 -6.07
N GLU A 266 -9.89 -2.35 -7.16
CA GLU A 266 -9.42 -2.76 -8.48
C GLU A 266 -8.45 -1.71 -9.06
N LEU A 267 -7.53 -2.17 -9.90
CA LEU A 267 -6.64 -1.28 -10.65
C LEU A 267 -7.45 -0.35 -11.54
N GLY A 268 -7.05 0.90 -11.62
CA GLY A 268 -7.74 1.92 -12.42
C GLY A 268 -8.91 2.61 -11.71
N GLN A 269 -9.34 2.16 -10.52
CA GLN A 269 -10.38 2.87 -9.77
C GLN A 269 -9.92 4.28 -9.39
N GLN A 270 -10.86 5.22 -9.43
CA GLN A 270 -10.61 6.59 -9.02
C GLN A 270 -10.86 6.79 -7.54
N ALA A 271 -10.00 7.57 -6.91
CA ALA A 271 -10.11 8.02 -5.53
C ALA A 271 -10.06 9.54 -5.47
N THR A 272 -10.80 10.12 -4.56
CA THR A 272 -10.69 11.54 -4.22
C THR A 272 -9.60 11.71 -3.18
N VAL A 273 -8.65 12.58 -3.47
CA VAL A 273 -7.54 12.92 -2.59
C VAL A 273 -7.69 14.34 -2.10
N THR A 274 -7.66 14.52 -0.79
CA THR A 274 -7.77 15.83 -0.14
C THR A 274 -6.61 16.05 0.83
N LEU A 275 -6.16 17.30 0.92
CA LEU A 275 -5.11 17.69 1.85
C LEU A 275 -5.72 18.12 3.19
N SER A 276 -5.12 17.72 4.29
CA SER A 276 -5.63 18.07 5.62
C SER A 276 -5.62 19.58 5.87
N TYR A 277 -4.70 20.33 5.25
CA TYR A 277 -4.60 21.78 5.38
C TYR A 277 -5.40 22.54 4.32
N ASP A 278 -5.84 21.90 3.24
CA ASP A 278 -6.67 22.47 2.18
C ASP A 278 -7.78 21.48 1.78
N PRO A 279 -8.82 21.34 2.62
CA PRO A 279 -9.92 20.41 2.37
C PRO A 279 -10.77 20.76 1.14
N GLN A 280 -10.64 21.99 0.63
CA GLN A 280 -11.40 22.45 -0.55
C GLN A 280 -10.76 21.97 -1.87
N THR A 281 -9.47 21.68 -1.85
CA THR A 281 -8.78 21.16 -3.05
C THR A 281 -8.97 19.65 -3.11
N HIS A 282 -9.74 19.19 -4.11
CA HIS A 282 -9.93 17.78 -4.42
C HIS A 282 -9.08 17.42 -5.63
N LEU A 283 -8.18 16.47 -5.44
CA LEU A 283 -7.38 15.89 -6.52
C LEU A 283 -7.92 14.49 -6.83
N VAL A 284 -7.78 14.07 -8.08
CA VAL A 284 -8.16 12.71 -8.50
C VAL A 284 -6.91 11.85 -8.48
N GLY A 285 -6.96 10.80 -7.68
CA GLY A 285 -5.99 9.72 -7.67
C GLY A 285 -6.56 8.50 -8.39
N THR A 286 -5.69 7.72 -9.01
CA THR A 286 -6.06 6.45 -9.65
C THR A 286 -5.27 5.32 -8.99
N VAL A 287 -5.92 4.21 -8.65
CA VAL A 287 -5.25 3.00 -8.15
C VAL A 287 -4.30 2.47 -9.23
N GLY A 288 -3.02 2.70 -9.03
CA GLY A 288 -1.96 2.29 -9.95
C GLY A 288 -1.33 0.95 -9.62
N PHE A 289 -1.32 0.57 -8.33
CA PHE A 289 -0.75 -0.70 -7.90
C PHE A 289 -1.28 -1.12 -6.52
N ILE A 290 -1.50 -2.42 -6.35
CA ILE A 290 -1.85 -3.05 -5.08
C ILE A 290 -0.69 -3.96 -4.71
N TYR A 291 -0.03 -3.70 -3.59
CA TYR A 291 1.11 -4.51 -3.16
C TYR A 291 0.65 -5.91 -2.73
N PRO A 292 1.37 -6.96 -3.11
CA PRO A 292 0.96 -8.35 -2.84
C PRO A 292 1.27 -8.82 -1.41
N THR A 293 1.80 -7.92 -0.58
CA THR A 293 2.19 -8.21 0.80
C THR A 293 1.29 -7.49 1.79
N LEU A 294 0.95 -8.17 2.87
CA LEU A 294 0.23 -7.61 4.01
C LEU A 294 1.22 -7.31 5.14
N ASP A 295 1.01 -6.19 5.82
CA ASP A 295 1.64 -5.95 7.10
C ASP A 295 0.93 -6.82 8.17
N PRO A 296 1.66 -7.74 8.83
CA PRO A 296 1.04 -8.68 9.77
C PRO A 296 0.57 -8.00 11.08
N GLN A 297 1.11 -6.83 11.42
CA GLN A 297 0.76 -6.11 12.65
C GLN A 297 -0.53 -5.32 12.48
N THR A 298 -0.67 -4.62 11.36
CA THR A 298 -1.84 -3.78 11.07
C THR A 298 -2.90 -4.50 10.26
N ARG A 299 -2.58 -5.64 9.64
CA ARG A 299 -3.42 -6.38 8.69
C ARG A 299 -3.89 -5.50 7.54
N THR A 300 -2.97 -4.70 7.02
CA THR A 300 -3.21 -3.82 5.87
C THR A 300 -2.31 -4.16 4.71
N ALA A 301 -2.77 -3.92 3.49
CA ALA A 301 -1.94 -3.91 2.29
C ALA A 301 -1.70 -2.47 1.85
N LYS A 302 -0.53 -2.21 1.29
CA LYS A 302 -0.25 -0.93 0.66
C LYS A 302 -0.90 -0.86 -0.71
N VAL A 303 -1.59 0.25 -0.96
CA VAL A 303 -2.17 0.59 -2.26
C VAL A 303 -1.55 1.90 -2.72
N ARG A 304 -1.03 1.90 -3.94
CA ARG A 304 -0.43 3.07 -4.57
C ARG A 304 -1.44 3.77 -5.46
N PHE A 305 -1.67 5.03 -5.17
CA PHE A 305 -2.47 5.92 -5.98
C PHE A 305 -1.55 6.84 -6.79
N GLU A 306 -1.77 6.93 -8.09
CA GLU A 306 -1.08 7.86 -8.97
C GLU A 306 -1.90 9.15 -9.06
N VAL A 307 -1.28 10.29 -8.77
CA VAL A 307 -1.95 11.59 -8.67
C VAL A 307 -1.19 12.62 -9.49
N ASN A 308 -1.91 13.35 -10.34
CA ASN A 308 -1.35 14.54 -10.96
C ASN A 308 -1.26 15.67 -9.93
N ASN A 309 -0.13 16.34 -9.90
CA ASN A 309 0.20 17.34 -8.89
C ASN A 309 0.42 18.74 -9.51
N PRO A 310 -0.63 19.40 -10.01
CA PRO A 310 -0.49 20.71 -10.63
C PRO A 310 -0.03 21.75 -9.61
N GLY A 311 1.03 22.48 -9.98
CA GLY A 311 1.63 23.48 -9.11
C GLY A 311 2.40 22.92 -7.91
N GLU A 312 2.72 21.62 -7.94
CA GLU A 312 3.52 20.93 -6.92
C GLU A 312 3.02 21.15 -5.48
N LYS A 313 1.68 21.19 -5.32
CA LYS A 313 1.04 21.41 -4.02
C LYS A 313 1.28 20.25 -3.04
N LEU A 314 1.28 19.02 -3.55
CA LEU A 314 1.61 17.82 -2.78
C LEU A 314 3.13 17.67 -2.76
N LYS A 315 3.72 17.76 -1.57
CA LYS A 315 5.16 17.58 -1.38
C LYS A 315 5.43 16.19 -0.80
N PRO A 316 6.48 15.49 -1.23
CA PRO A 316 6.90 14.23 -0.63
C PRO A 316 7.00 14.33 0.89
N GLY A 317 6.49 13.32 1.58
CA GLY A 317 6.41 13.28 3.05
C GLY A 317 5.14 13.84 3.66
N MET A 318 4.30 14.55 2.89
CA MET A 318 2.97 14.98 3.37
C MET A 318 2.02 13.81 3.53
N TYR A 319 0.94 14.01 4.31
CA TYR A 319 -0.19 13.11 4.41
C TYR A 319 -1.40 13.70 3.68
N ALA A 320 -2.15 12.82 3.02
CA ALA A 320 -3.38 13.14 2.33
C ALA A 320 -4.48 12.15 2.69
N ASN A 321 -5.72 12.64 2.78
CA ASN A 321 -6.88 11.78 2.93
C ASN A 321 -7.25 11.21 1.55
N VAL A 322 -7.48 9.92 1.50
CA VAL A 322 -7.88 9.21 0.29
C VAL A 322 -9.25 8.60 0.51
N GLU A 323 -10.18 8.91 -0.37
CA GLU A 323 -11.55 8.42 -0.33
C GLU A 323 -11.88 7.70 -1.64
N LEU A 324 -12.15 6.39 -1.54
CA LEU A 324 -12.62 5.56 -2.65
C LEU A 324 -14.11 5.32 -2.50
N THR A 325 -14.88 5.66 -3.52
CA THR A 325 -16.31 5.35 -3.60
C THR A 325 -16.52 4.18 -4.54
N ILE A 326 -16.97 3.06 -4.01
CA ILE A 326 -17.17 1.80 -4.73
C ILE A 326 -18.66 1.60 -4.97
N PRO A 327 -19.12 1.66 -6.20
CA PRO A 327 -20.53 1.43 -6.53
C PRO A 327 -20.88 -0.05 -6.35
N LEU A 328 -21.86 -0.35 -5.50
CA LEU A 328 -22.37 -1.71 -5.26
C LEU A 328 -23.56 -2.07 -6.18
N GLY A 329 -24.00 -1.12 -7.01
CA GLY A 329 -25.17 -1.27 -7.87
C GLY A 329 -26.48 -1.10 -7.11
N ARG A 330 -27.62 -1.45 -7.80
CA ARG A 330 -28.97 -1.35 -7.21
C ARG A 330 -29.24 -2.57 -6.35
N ARG A 331 -29.41 -2.35 -5.03
CA ARG A 331 -29.66 -3.36 -4.01
C ARG A 331 -30.89 -3.03 -3.22
N LEU A 332 -31.62 -4.05 -2.75
CA LEU A 332 -32.68 -3.86 -1.78
C LEU A 332 -32.05 -3.39 -0.47
N ALA A 333 -32.47 -2.27 0.04
CA ALA A 333 -31.87 -1.65 1.23
C ALA A 333 -32.94 -1.11 2.17
N ILE A 334 -32.58 -1.12 3.44
CA ILE A 334 -33.35 -0.52 4.54
C ILE A 334 -32.43 0.40 5.33
N PRO A 335 -32.99 1.39 6.06
CA PRO A 335 -32.19 2.18 6.98
C PRO A 335 -31.52 1.30 8.05
N ARG A 336 -30.28 1.65 8.42
CA ARG A 336 -29.54 0.93 9.46
C ARG A 336 -30.31 0.93 10.79
N ASP A 337 -30.97 2.05 11.11
CA ASP A 337 -31.74 2.21 12.36
C ASP A 337 -32.96 1.29 12.43
N ALA A 338 -33.34 0.69 11.30
CA ALA A 338 -34.43 -0.30 11.25
C ALA A 338 -34.02 -1.68 11.75
N VAL A 339 -32.70 -1.93 11.89
CA VAL A 339 -32.18 -3.23 12.28
C VAL A 339 -32.04 -3.31 13.79
N LEU A 340 -32.63 -4.35 14.37
CA LEU A 340 -32.44 -4.72 15.77
C LEU A 340 -31.44 -5.86 15.85
N GLU A 341 -30.27 -5.62 16.45
CA GLU A 341 -29.24 -6.63 16.71
C GLU A 341 -29.35 -7.14 18.15
N THR A 342 -29.70 -8.42 18.31
CA THR A 342 -29.83 -9.06 19.62
C THR A 342 -28.61 -9.87 20.03
N GLY A 343 -27.47 -9.71 19.31
CA GLY A 343 -26.24 -10.46 19.52
C GLY A 343 -26.19 -11.81 18.77
N GLU A 344 -27.28 -12.54 18.71
CA GLU A 344 -27.37 -13.82 17.95
C GLU A 344 -28.11 -13.66 16.63
N ARG A 345 -29.00 -12.69 16.51
CA ARG A 345 -29.90 -12.50 15.37
C ARG A 345 -29.99 -11.04 14.97
N GLN A 346 -30.20 -10.83 13.68
CA GLN A 346 -30.56 -9.55 13.11
C GLN A 346 -32.03 -9.60 12.72
N MET A 347 -32.86 -8.70 13.28
CA MET A 347 -34.29 -8.71 13.09
C MET A 347 -34.78 -7.33 12.63
N VAL A 348 -35.90 -7.33 11.96
CA VAL A 348 -36.62 -6.13 11.53
C VAL A 348 -38.08 -6.27 11.88
N PHE A 349 -38.76 -5.15 12.15
CA PHE A 349 -40.19 -5.09 12.32
C PHE A 349 -40.85 -4.55 11.05
N ILE A 350 -41.79 -5.34 10.49
CA ILE A 350 -42.54 -4.99 9.29
C ILE A 350 -43.96 -4.58 9.74
N HIS A 351 -44.42 -3.44 9.28
CA HIS A 351 -45.73 -2.91 9.55
C HIS A 351 -46.73 -3.31 8.46
N HIS A 352 -47.81 -4.02 8.83
CA HIS A 352 -48.85 -4.49 7.92
C HIS A 352 -50.11 -3.61 7.92
N GLY A 353 -50.07 -2.44 8.59
CA GLY A 353 -51.22 -1.59 8.78
C GLY A 353 -52.01 -1.93 10.07
N GLY A 354 -52.90 -1.02 10.50
CA GLY A 354 -53.77 -1.23 11.66
C GLY A 354 -53.06 -1.49 12.99
N GLY A 355 -51.76 -1.11 13.09
CA GLY A 355 -50.97 -1.35 14.28
C GLY A 355 -50.38 -2.78 14.39
N THR A 356 -50.46 -3.57 13.33
CA THR A 356 -49.91 -4.91 13.30
C THR A 356 -48.45 -4.86 12.82
N LEU A 357 -47.55 -5.32 13.69
CA LEU A 357 -46.09 -5.46 13.42
C LEU A 357 -45.74 -6.94 13.36
N GLU A 358 -44.99 -7.33 12.34
CA GLU A 358 -44.38 -8.65 12.21
C GLU A 358 -42.91 -8.52 12.43
N TRP A 359 -42.34 -9.25 13.39
CA TRP A 359 -40.91 -9.35 13.47
C TRP A 359 -40.41 -10.48 12.57
N ARG A 360 -39.29 -10.22 11.85
CA ARG A 360 -38.75 -11.15 10.90
C ARG A 360 -37.23 -11.14 10.98
N ASP A 361 -36.63 -12.33 10.98
CA ASP A 361 -35.19 -12.47 10.89
C ASP A 361 -34.72 -11.96 9.51
N ALA A 362 -33.73 -11.06 9.50
CA ALA A 362 -33.17 -10.51 8.30
C ALA A 362 -31.70 -10.95 8.15
N LYS A 363 -31.33 -11.43 6.97
CA LYS A 363 -29.93 -11.57 6.62
C LYS A 363 -29.48 -10.34 5.88
N LEU A 364 -28.58 -9.61 6.49
CA LEU A 364 -28.05 -8.36 5.97
C LEU A 364 -26.79 -8.60 5.15
N GLY A 365 -26.55 -7.69 4.22
CA GLY A 365 -25.37 -7.64 3.37
C GLY A 365 -24.48 -6.45 3.74
N VAL A 366 -24.01 -5.74 2.72
CA VAL A 366 -23.07 -4.63 2.90
C VAL A 366 -23.77 -3.40 3.45
N GLN A 367 -23.16 -2.76 4.43
CA GLN A 367 -23.55 -1.44 4.91
C GLN A 367 -22.95 -0.34 4.04
N ALA A 368 -23.80 0.62 3.63
CA ALA A 368 -23.43 1.75 2.79
C ALA A 368 -23.99 3.06 3.39
N GLY A 369 -23.22 3.73 4.21
CA GLY A 369 -23.66 4.92 4.96
C GLY A 369 -24.78 4.59 5.94
N GLU A 370 -25.93 5.26 5.79
CA GLU A 370 -27.15 5.08 6.61
C GLU A 370 -28.01 3.89 6.15
N TRP A 371 -27.61 3.19 5.08
CA TRP A 371 -28.36 2.09 4.49
C TRP A 371 -27.62 0.78 4.66
N VAL A 372 -28.41 -0.30 4.78
CA VAL A 372 -27.89 -1.66 4.80
C VAL A 372 -28.60 -2.50 3.75
N GLU A 373 -27.83 -3.27 2.99
CA GLU A 373 -28.36 -4.24 2.02
C GLU A 373 -29.11 -5.35 2.73
N VAL A 374 -30.23 -5.77 2.17
CA VAL A 374 -30.99 -6.93 2.65
C VAL A 374 -30.85 -8.08 1.66
N LEU A 375 -30.29 -9.19 2.13
CA LEU A 375 -30.11 -10.42 1.35
C LEU A 375 -31.33 -11.35 1.46
N LYS A 376 -31.94 -11.41 2.66
CA LYS A 376 -33.16 -12.22 2.95
C LYS A 376 -33.96 -11.59 4.08
N GLY A 377 -35.25 -11.91 4.14
CA GLY A 377 -36.13 -11.55 5.23
C GLY A 377 -37.05 -10.37 4.95
N VAL A 378 -36.72 -9.47 4.03
CA VAL A 378 -37.55 -8.31 3.66
C VAL A 378 -37.78 -8.31 2.17
N LYS A 379 -38.94 -7.83 1.74
CA LYS A 379 -39.31 -7.66 0.34
C LYS A 379 -39.37 -6.18 -0.03
N GLU A 380 -39.20 -5.89 -1.30
CA GLU A 380 -39.41 -4.54 -1.84
C GLU A 380 -40.86 -4.12 -1.59
N GLY A 381 -41.07 -2.91 -1.05
CA GLY A 381 -42.39 -2.42 -0.65
C GLY A 381 -42.80 -2.70 0.80
N ASP A 382 -42.01 -3.51 1.55
CA ASP A 382 -42.30 -3.70 2.98
C ASP A 382 -42.09 -2.38 3.75
N HIS A 383 -43.03 -2.03 4.61
CA HIS A 383 -42.89 -0.86 5.51
C HIS A 383 -42.16 -1.27 6.78
N ILE A 384 -40.90 -0.84 6.92
CA ILE A 384 -40.02 -1.22 8.02
C ILE A 384 -40.03 -0.16 9.10
N VAL A 385 -40.09 -0.57 10.37
CA VAL A 385 -39.97 0.33 11.53
C VAL A 385 -38.54 0.83 11.63
N THR A 386 -38.33 2.15 11.65
CA THR A 386 -37.01 2.80 11.73
C THR A 386 -36.72 3.48 13.07
N SER A 387 -37.68 3.49 13.98
CA SER A 387 -37.48 4.10 15.32
C SER A 387 -38.23 3.31 16.38
N ALA A 388 -37.83 3.48 17.63
CA ALA A 388 -38.44 2.84 18.79
C ALA A 388 -38.37 1.28 18.79
N ASN A 389 -37.51 0.66 18.00
CA ASN A 389 -37.35 -0.80 17.88
C ASN A 389 -37.16 -1.48 19.23
N PHE A 390 -36.32 -0.91 20.10
CA PHE A 390 -36.08 -1.45 21.45
C PHE A 390 -37.36 -1.41 22.33
N LEU A 391 -38.20 -0.37 22.24
CA LEU A 391 -39.43 -0.28 22.99
C LEU A 391 -40.46 -1.30 22.51
N ILE A 392 -40.52 -1.53 21.19
CA ILE A 392 -41.39 -2.53 20.57
C ILE A 392 -40.94 -3.94 20.96
N ASP A 393 -39.66 -4.21 20.96
CA ASP A 393 -39.10 -5.50 21.39
C ASP A 393 -39.40 -5.76 22.87
N SER A 394 -39.18 -4.81 23.74
CA SER A 394 -39.50 -4.89 25.18
C SER A 394 -40.97 -5.18 25.42
N GLU A 395 -41.87 -4.54 24.68
CA GLU A 395 -43.33 -4.78 24.78
C GLU A 395 -43.71 -6.17 24.24
N SER A 396 -43.03 -6.65 23.17
CA SER A 396 -43.21 -7.99 22.62
C SER A 396 -42.80 -9.06 23.62
N GLN A 397 -41.66 -8.91 24.27
CA GLN A 397 -41.17 -9.84 25.30
C GLN A 397 -42.12 -9.88 26.52
N LEU A 398 -42.59 -8.69 26.96
CA LEU A 398 -43.51 -8.61 28.07
C LEU A 398 -44.87 -9.30 27.78
N LYS A 399 -45.44 -9.08 26.60
CA LYS A 399 -46.66 -9.75 26.17
C LYS A 399 -46.50 -11.26 26.02
N SER A 400 -45.35 -11.73 25.55
CA SER A 400 -45.00 -13.16 25.45
C SER A 400 -44.90 -13.80 26.84
N ALA A 401 -44.23 -13.11 27.78
CA ALA A 401 -44.12 -13.59 29.18
C ALA A 401 -45.48 -13.68 29.88
N VAL A 402 -46.35 -12.68 29.71
CA VAL A 402 -47.70 -12.69 30.28
C VAL A 402 -48.57 -13.79 29.68
N ARG A 403 -48.51 -14.06 28.37
CA ARG A 403 -49.22 -15.19 27.74
C ARG A 403 -48.70 -16.54 28.22
N GLY A 404 -47.38 -16.70 28.41
CA GLY A 404 -46.78 -17.92 28.97
C GLY A 404 -47.26 -18.19 30.40
N MET A 405 -47.37 -17.14 31.24
CA MET A 405 -47.92 -17.31 32.60
C MET A 405 -49.45 -17.59 32.63
N ALA A 406 -50.20 -17.06 31.67
CA ALA A 406 -51.64 -17.34 31.57
C ALA A 406 -51.95 -18.76 31.12
N GLY A 407 -51.03 -19.39 30.34
CA GLY A 407 -51.15 -20.78 29.91
C GLY A 407 -50.78 -21.84 30.97
N MET A 408 -50.18 -21.43 32.09
CA MET A 408 -49.82 -22.33 33.21
C MET A 408 -50.87 -22.45 34.32
N LYS A 409 -52.04 -21.86 34.16
CA LYS A 409 -53.18 -22.06 35.07
C LYS A 409 -54.19 -23.02 34.45
N HIS A 410 -53.91 -24.32 34.52
CA HIS A 410 -54.92 -25.38 34.59
C HIS A 410 -54.29 -26.64 35.18
#